data_475015dbcdcf19c141ce19ee3df183c2
#
_entry.id   475015dbcdcf19c141ce19ee3df183c2
#
_cell.length_a   1.000
_cell.length_b   1.000
_cell.length_c   1.000
_cell.angle_alpha   90.00
_cell.angle_beta   90.00
_cell.angle_gamma   90.00
#
_symmetry.space_group_name_H-M   'P 1'
#
loop_
_entity.id
_entity.type
_entity.pdbx_description
1 polymer ?
#
loop_
_entity_poly.entity_id
_entity_poly.type
_entity_poly.pdbx_seq_one_letter_code
_entity_poly.pdbx_strand_id
1 'polypeptide(L)'
;LARIQNLEKQATELTNANARVAELELALGITTERAEASELRRRQIAALESLFSAREAQILQEGNRTIIRLIGLQFDSGQAVIQSGYFGLLRKIADVPDIFPGASLLVEGHTDSVGADQLNWSLSERRANSIRDYLLANTVLGASRIAAVGFGESRPIANNETAQGRGLNRRIDVVVVPSDR
;
A
#
# COMPACT_ATOMS: atom_id res chain seq x y z
N LEU A 1 -14.49 -64.34 16.78
CA LEU A 1 -13.37 -63.47 17.16
C LEU A 1 -12.66 -62.89 15.93
N ALA A 2 -12.12 -63.64 14.99
CA ALA A 2 -11.40 -63.13 13.80
C ALA A 2 -12.20 -62.11 12.95
N ARG A 3 -13.52 -62.29 12.79
CA ARG A 3 -14.41 -61.38 12.03
C ARG A 3 -14.61 -60.06 12.71
N ILE A 4 -14.68 -60.04 14.06
CA ILE A 4 -14.78 -58.82 14.84
C ILE A 4 -13.48 -58.00 14.74
N GLN A 5 -12.32 -58.63 14.91
CA GLN A 5 -10.99 -57.98 14.76
C GLN A 5 -10.79 -57.39 13.38
N ASN A 6 -11.28 -58.07 12.34
CA ASN A 6 -11.18 -57.52 10.96
C ASN A 6 -12.09 -56.32 10.77
N LEU A 7 -13.30 -56.32 11.31
CA LEU A 7 -14.21 -55.16 11.27
C LEU A 7 -13.67 -53.95 12.08
N GLU A 8 -13.07 -54.19 13.23
CA GLU A 8 -12.42 -53.15 14.03
C GLU A 8 -11.24 -52.52 13.29
N LYS A 9 -10.44 -53.34 12.63
CA LYS A 9 -9.34 -52.87 11.79
C LYS A 9 -9.85 -51.99 10.63
N GLN A 10 -10.88 -52.46 9.91
CA GLN A 10 -11.47 -51.71 8.80
C GLN A 10 -12.09 -50.37 9.28
N ALA A 11 -12.75 -50.37 10.45
CA ALA A 11 -13.29 -49.15 11.03
C ALA A 11 -12.19 -48.14 11.36
N THR A 12 -11.07 -48.60 11.92
CA THR A 12 -9.92 -47.75 12.21
C THR A 12 -9.29 -47.17 10.93
N GLU A 13 -9.12 -48.01 9.92
CA GLU A 13 -8.59 -47.59 8.60
C GLU A 13 -9.49 -46.54 7.94
N LEU A 14 -10.82 -46.73 8.00
CA LEU A 14 -11.80 -45.77 7.49
C LEU A 14 -11.74 -44.42 8.22
N THR A 15 -11.65 -44.48 9.55
CA THR A 15 -11.52 -43.26 10.38
C THR A 15 -10.25 -42.47 10.03
N ASN A 16 -9.12 -43.15 9.87
CA ASN A 16 -7.87 -42.54 9.48
C ASN A 16 -7.93 -41.96 8.05
N ALA A 17 -8.57 -42.65 7.10
CA ALA A 17 -8.77 -42.15 5.75
C ALA A 17 -9.64 -40.89 5.72
N ASN A 18 -10.73 -40.86 6.47
CA ASN A 18 -11.61 -39.70 6.58
C ASN A 18 -10.89 -38.48 7.21
N ALA A 19 -10.09 -38.72 8.24
CA ALA A 19 -9.27 -37.64 8.83
C ALA A 19 -8.28 -37.04 7.82
N ARG A 20 -7.67 -37.90 6.99
CA ARG A 20 -6.74 -37.47 5.95
C ARG A 20 -7.43 -36.71 4.81
N VAL A 21 -8.64 -37.10 4.45
CA VAL A 21 -9.45 -36.36 3.47
C VAL A 21 -9.78 -34.97 4.01
N ALA A 22 -10.24 -34.85 5.25
CA ALA A 22 -10.53 -33.56 5.86
C ALA A 22 -9.30 -32.62 5.93
N GLU A 23 -8.12 -33.18 6.24
CA GLU A 23 -6.85 -32.44 6.23
C GLU A 23 -6.49 -31.94 4.84
N LEU A 24 -6.66 -32.77 3.80
CA LEU A 24 -6.39 -32.41 2.42
C LEU A 24 -7.38 -31.35 1.89
N GLU A 25 -8.64 -31.46 2.24
CA GLU A 25 -9.67 -30.46 1.89
C GLU A 25 -9.37 -29.10 2.51
N LEU A 26 -8.94 -29.08 3.77
CA LEU A 26 -8.52 -27.86 4.46
C LEU A 26 -7.27 -27.25 3.80
N ALA A 27 -6.27 -28.08 3.48
CA ALA A 27 -5.05 -27.63 2.81
C ALA A 27 -5.34 -27.08 1.39
N LEU A 28 -6.23 -27.73 0.65
CA LEU A 28 -6.68 -27.28 -0.68
C LEU A 28 -7.45 -25.96 -0.58
N GLY A 29 -8.32 -25.79 0.40
CA GLY A 29 -9.02 -24.54 0.67
C GLY A 29 -8.07 -23.38 0.92
N ILE A 30 -7.06 -23.56 1.77
CA ILE A 30 -6.03 -22.55 2.05
C ILE A 30 -5.24 -22.20 0.77
N THR A 31 -4.94 -23.17 -0.09
CA THR A 31 -4.19 -22.91 -1.33
C THR A 31 -5.03 -22.15 -2.37
N THR A 32 -6.32 -22.46 -2.49
CA THR A 32 -7.24 -21.74 -3.39
C THR A 32 -7.46 -20.30 -2.93
N GLU A 33 -7.71 -20.06 -1.63
CA GLU A 33 -7.83 -18.71 -1.08
C GLU A 33 -6.58 -17.85 -1.31
N ARG A 34 -5.40 -18.43 -1.13
CA ARG A 34 -4.13 -17.74 -1.41
C ARG A 34 -3.95 -17.42 -2.89
N ALA A 35 -4.34 -18.31 -3.78
CA ALA A 35 -4.28 -18.12 -5.22
C ALA A 35 -5.24 -16.98 -5.65
N GLU A 36 -6.46 -16.97 -5.15
CA GLU A 36 -7.47 -15.94 -5.42
C GLU A 36 -7.02 -14.57 -4.89
N ALA A 37 -6.48 -14.51 -3.66
CA ALA A 37 -5.96 -13.29 -3.08
C ALA A 37 -4.76 -12.73 -3.89
N SER A 38 -3.87 -13.62 -4.37
CA SER A 38 -2.74 -13.25 -5.22
C SER A 38 -3.20 -12.70 -6.57
N GLU A 39 -4.19 -13.34 -7.20
CA GLU A 39 -4.75 -12.88 -8.47
C GLU A 39 -5.48 -11.54 -8.32
N LEU A 40 -6.27 -11.36 -7.26
CA LEU A 40 -6.92 -10.09 -6.95
C LEU A 40 -5.87 -8.98 -6.79
N ARG A 41 -4.82 -9.25 -6.01
CA ARG A 41 -3.72 -8.30 -5.81
C ARG A 41 -3.06 -7.91 -7.13
N ARG A 42 -2.79 -8.89 -7.99
CA ARG A 42 -2.20 -8.66 -9.31
C ARG A 42 -3.08 -7.77 -10.18
N ARG A 43 -4.40 -7.99 -10.18
CA ARG A 43 -5.38 -7.14 -10.90
C ARG A 43 -5.43 -5.73 -10.35
N GLN A 44 -5.40 -5.58 -9.03
CA GLN A 44 -5.37 -4.27 -8.38
C GLN A 44 -4.12 -3.47 -8.75
N ILE A 45 -2.95 -4.11 -8.75
CA ILE A 45 -1.69 -3.47 -9.14
C ILE A 45 -1.74 -3.06 -10.61
N ALA A 46 -2.18 -3.92 -11.52
CA ALA A 46 -2.31 -3.61 -12.94
C ALA A 46 -3.29 -2.45 -13.20
N ALA A 47 -4.41 -2.40 -12.47
CA ALA A 47 -5.35 -1.28 -12.53
C ALA A 47 -4.69 0.03 -12.05
N LEU A 48 -3.92 -0.03 -10.96
CA LEU A 48 -3.19 1.12 -10.44
C LEU A 48 -2.13 1.61 -11.44
N GLU A 49 -1.34 0.69 -12.02
CA GLU A 49 -0.33 1.02 -13.04
C GLU A 49 -0.96 1.65 -14.30
N SER A 50 -2.18 1.25 -14.66
CA SER A 50 -2.91 1.83 -15.79
C SER A 50 -3.46 3.23 -15.51
N LEU A 51 -3.64 3.60 -14.24
CA LEU A 51 -4.18 4.89 -13.82
C LEU A 51 -3.13 6.01 -13.95
N PHE A 52 -1.86 5.70 -13.76
CA PHE A 52 -0.77 6.67 -13.76
C PHE A 52 0.19 6.47 -14.92
N SER A 53 0.63 7.56 -15.53
CA SER A 53 1.79 7.53 -16.42
C SER A 53 3.09 7.48 -15.62
N ALA A 54 4.17 7.01 -16.24
CA ALA A 54 5.51 6.98 -15.64
C ALA A 54 6.07 8.36 -15.23
N ARG A 55 5.49 9.46 -15.73
CA ARG A 55 5.83 10.83 -15.33
C ARG A 55 5.05 11.32 -14.14
N GLU A 56 3.93 10.70 -13.83
CA GLU A 56 3.04 11.06 -12.72
C GLU A 56 3.41 10.33 -11.44
N ALA A 57 3.55 9.01 -11.52
CA ALA A 57 3.84 8.19 -10.34
C ALA A 57 4.63 6.93 -10.70
N GLN A 58 5.34 6.41 -9.70
CA GLN A 58 5.96 5.09 -9.69
C GLN A 58 5.25 4.22 -8.67
N ILE A 59 4.85 3.02 -9.09
CA ILE A 59 4.20 2.04 -8.22
C ILE A 59 5.25 1.07 -7.70
N LEU A 60 5.34 0.96 -6.38
CA LEU A 60 6.30 0.10 -5.69
C LEU A 60 5.55 -0.86 -4.76
N GLN A 61 6.10 -2.06 -4.58
CA GLN A 61 5.58 -3.06 -3.65
C GLN A 61 6.56 -3.22 -2.49
N GLU A 62 6.08 -3.11 -1.26
CA GLU A 62 6.88 -3.33 -0.06
C GLU A 62 6.09 -4.23 0.92
N GLY A 63 6.39 -5.52 0.90
CA GLY A 63 5.62 -6.51 1.63
C GLY A 63 4.14 -6.51 1.22
N ASN A 64 3.25 -6.25 2.16
CA ASN A 64 1.81 -6.17 1.91
C ASN A 64 1.33 -4.75 1.52
N ARG A 65 2.22 -3.77 1.44
CA ARG A 65 1.89 -2.37 1.11
C ARG A 65 2.15 -2.09 -0.37
N THR A 66 1.35 -1.21 -0.94
CA THR A 66 1.59 -0.62 -2.26
C THR A 66 1.91 0.85 -2.07
N ILE A 67 3.05 1.30 -2.58
CA ILE A 67 3.50 2.69 -2.49
C ILE A 67 3.32 3.35 -3.84
N ILE A 68 2.57 4.43 -3.87
CA ILE A 68 2.41 5.31 -5.03
C ILE A 68 3.33 6.50 -4.81
N ARG A 69 4.49 6.49 -5.41
CA ARG A 69 5.46 7.58 -5.33
C ARG A 69 5.13 8.65 -6.36
N LEU A 70 4.76 9.83 -5.91
CA LEU A 70 4.35 10.93 -6.79
C LEU A 70 5.59 11.64 -7.36
N ILE A 71 5.98 11.28 -8.59
CA ILE A 71 7.12 11.88 -9.29
C ILE A 71 6.73 13.25 -9.88
N GLY A 72 5.51 13.35 -10.38
CA GLY A 72 5.01 14.56 -11.04
C GLY A 72 4.60 15.67 -10.09
N LEU A 73 4.57 15.44 -8.76
CA LEU A 73 4.12 16.43 -7.79
C LEU A 73 5.30 17.13 -7.13
N GLN A 74 5.34 18.47 -7.25
CA GLN A 74 6.36 19.29 -6.63
C GLN A 74 5.73 20.44 -5.84
N PHE A 75 6.40 20.84 -4.78
CA PHE A 75 6.09 22.04 -4.00
C PHE A 75 7.16 23.10 -4.21
N ASP A 76 6.77 24.35 -4.17
CA ASP A 76 7.72 25.44 -4.14
C ASP A 76 8.60 25.37 -2.89
N SER A 77 9.79 26.01 -2.96
CA SER A 77 10.75 25.97 -1.86
C SER A 77 10.13 26.51 -0.56
N GLY A 78 10.21 25.71 0.50
CA GLY A 78 9.63 26.04 1.81
C GLY A 78 8.09 26.03 1.88
N GLN A 79 7.40 25.79 0.76
CA GLN A 79 5.94 25.81 0.68
C GLN A 79 5.32 24.41 0.83
N ALA A 80 4.05 24.41 1.26
CA ALA A 80 3.21 23.20 1.34
C ALA A 80 1.86 23.40 0.62
N VAL A 81 1.74 24.46 -0.20
CA VAL A 81 0.54 24.74 -0.98
C VAL A 81 0.54 23.92 -2.25
N ILE A 82 -0.55 23.19 -2.51
CA ILE A 82 -0.73 22.40 -3.72
C ILE A 82 -1.06 23.36 -4.87
N GLN A 83 -0.25 23.35 -5.92
CA GLN A 83 -0.51 24.11 -7.14
C GLN A 83 -1.64 23.46 -7.95
N SER A 84 -2.49 24.27 -8.59
CA SER A 84 -3.66 23.81 -9.34
C SER A 84 -3.33 22.81 -10.47
N GLY A 85 -2.14 22.89 -11.04
CA GLY A 85 -1.66 21.95 -12.06
C GLY A 85 -1.59 20.49 -11.60
N TYR A 86 -1.55 20.25 -10.29
CA TYR A 86 -1.47 18.89 -9.71
C TYR A 86 -2.82 18.29 -9.32
N PHE A 87 -3.92 19.04 -9.42
CA PHE A 87 -5.24 18.53 -9.04
C PHE A 87 -5.68 17.35 -9.90
N GLY A 88 -5.27 17.28 -11.18
CA GLY A 88 -5.53 16.11 -12.03
C GLY A 88 -4.86 14.84 -11.51
N LEU A 89 -3.60 14.94 -11.07
CA LEU A 89 -2.87 13.83 -10.45
C LEU A 89 -3.50 13.40 -9.12
N LEU A 90 -3.83 14.37 -8.26
CA LEU A 90 -4.44 14.09 -6.96
C LEU A 90 -5.86 13.50 -7.07
N ARG A 91 -6.60 13.83 -8.12
CA ARG A 91 -7.89 13.18 -8.40
C ARG A 91 -7.72 11.70 -8.68
N LYS A 92 -6.69 11.30 -9.44
CA LYS A 92 -6.35 9.89 -9.65
C LYS A 92 -6.01 9.18 -8.33
N ILE A 93 -5.32 9.86 -7.39
CA ILE A 93 -5.10 9.31 -6.05
C ILE A 93 -6.41 9.16 -5.28
N ALA A 94 -7.36 10.07 -5.47
CA ALA A 94 -8.68 10.00 -4.84
C ALA A 94 -9.49 8.78 -5.32
N ASP A 95 -9.22 8.24 -6.53
CA ASP A 95 -9.86 7.05 -7.10
C ASP A 95 -9.19 5.73 -6.62
N VAL A 96 -8.02 5.78 -5.98
CA VAL A 96 -7.30 4.57 -5.50
C VAL A 96 -8.12 3.70 -4.54
N PRO A 97 -8.92 4.25 -3.60
CA PRO A 97 -9.77 3.44 -2.73
C PRO A 97 -10.77 2.54 -3.44
N ASP A 98 -11.19 2.90 -4.66
CA ASP A 98 -12.11 2.09 -5.47
C ASP A 98 -11.41 0.83 -6.00
N ILE A 99 -10.09 0.92 -6.24
CA ILE A 99 -9.26 -0.23 -6.64
C ILE A 99 -8.94 -1.14 -5.43
N PHE A 100 -8.80 -0.55 -4.24
CA PHE A 100 -8.45 -1.26 -3.00
C PHE A 100 -9.55 -1.11 -1.94
N PRO A 101 -10.68 -1.77 -2.09
CA PRO A 101 -11.77 -1.71 -1.11
C PRO A 101 -11.28 -2.13 0.29
N GLY A 102 -11.61 -1.33 1.29
CA GLY A 102 -11.19 -1.61 2.66
C GLY A 102 -9.80 -1.05 3.05
N ALA A 103 -8.93 -0.67 2.11
CA ALA A 103 -7.61 -0.14 2.42
C ALA A 103 -7.66 1.27 3.04
N SER A 104 -6.66 1.59 3.83
CA SER A 104 -6.38 2.94 4.31
C SER A 104 -5.26 3.57 3.51
N LEU A 105 -5.21 4.89 3.45
CA LEU A 105 -4.15 5.65 2.80
C LEU A 105 -3.28 6.34 3.86
N LEU A 106 -1.95 6.21 3.72
CA LEU A 106 -0.99 6.96 4.52
C LEU A 106 -0.17 7.83 3.57
N VAL A 107 -0.25 9.14 3.73
CA VAL A 107 0.52 10.11 2.97
C VAL A 107 1.83 10.38 3.70
N GLU A 108 2.95 10.04 3.08
CA GLU A 108 4.30 10.24 3.62
C GLU A 108 4.99 11.40 2.90
N GLY A 109 5.42 12.41 3.67
CA GLY A 109 6.17 13.57 3.18
C GLY A 109 7.66 13.42 3.46
N HIS A 110 8.50 13.78 2.48
CA HIS A 110 9.96 13.71 2.58
C HIS A 110 10.62 14.98 2.06
N THR A 111 11.79 15.31 2.61
CA THR A 111 12.67 16.38 2.14
C THR A 111 14.03 15.83 1.72
N ASP A 112 14.85 16.67 1.12
CA ASP A 112 16.29 16.46 1.07
C ASP A 112 16.94 16.89 2.39
N SER A 113 18.27 16.77 2.49
CA SER A 113 19.06 17.10 3.67
C SER A 113 19.48 18.58 3.75
N VAL A 114 18.87 19.47 2.97
CA VAL A 114 19.18 20.90 3.03
C VAL A 114 18.32 21.58 4.09
N GLY A 115 18.97 22.19 5.08
CA GLY A 115 18.32 22.92 6.17
C GLY A 115 18.44 22.23 7.52
N ALA A 116 17.70 22.72 8.50
CA ALA A 116 17.68 22.11 9.82
C ALA A 116 16.65 20.97 9.87
N ASP A 117 17.00 19.85 10.52
CA ASP A 117 16.18 18.63 10.64
C ASP A 117 14.75 18.94 11.12
N GLN A 118 14.60 19.81 12.13
CA GLN A 118 13.30 20.19 12.66
C GLN A 118 12.44 20.95 11.65
N LEU A 119 13.06 21.78 10.79
CA LEU A 119 12.35 22.49 9.72
C LEU A 119 11.95 21.53 8.60
N ASN A 120 12.82 20.59 8.25
CA ASN A 120 12.57 19.55 7.28
C ASN A 120 11.44 18.62 7.73
N TRP A 121 11.44 18.21 9.00
CA TRP A 121 10.36 17.44 9.59
C TRP A 121 9.03 18.19 9.49
N SER A 122 8.97 19.42 10.00
CA SER A 122 7.75 20.25 9.98
C SER A 122 7.27 20.55 8.55
N LEU A 123 8.17 20.79 7.59
CA LEU A 123 7.81 21.04 6.19
C LEU A 123 7.22 19.81 5.52
N SER A 124 7.83 18.63 5.71
CA SER A 124 7.34 17.38 5.18
C SER A 124 5.98 17.00 5.73
N GLU A 125 5.75 17.23 7.03
CA GLU A 125 4.46 17.01 7.69
C GLU A 125 3.38 17.94 7.12
N ARG A 126 3.65 19.23 6.96
CA ARG A 126 2.70 20.17 6.35
C ARG A 126 2.34 19.77 4.91
N ARG A 127 3.31 19.32 4.10
CA ARG A 127 3.08 18.85 2.74
C ARG A 127 2.21 17.60 2.71
N ALA A 128 2.50 16.61 3.56
CA ALA A 128 1.69 15.41 3.69
C ALA A 128 0.25 15.74 4.13
N ASN A 129 0.09 16.64 5.09
CA ASN A 129 -1.23 17.11 5.55
C ASN A 129 -2.01 17.81 4.43
N SER A 130 -1.37 18.66 3.61
CA SER A 130 -2.06 19.31 2.48
C SER A 130 -2.63 18.29 1.49
N ILE A 131 -1.88 17.23 1.18
CA ILE A 131 -2.37 16.15 0.32
C ILE A 131 -3.50 15.37 1.01
N ARG A 132 -3.34 15.00 2.29
CA ARG A 132 -4.40 14.34 3.06
C ARG A 132 -5.70 15.15 3.04
N ASP A 133 -5.62 16.43 3.31
CA ASP A 133 -6.80 17.32 3.38
C ASP A 133 -7.48 17.44 2.01
N TYR A 134 -6.71 17.49 0.93
CA TYR A 134 -7.26 17.40 -0.43
C TYR A 134 -7.99 16.07 -0.65
N LEU A 135 -7.39 14.94 -0.27
CA LEU A 135 -8.01 13.62 -0.43
C LEU A 135 -9.28 13.51 0.41
N LEU A 136 -9.29 13.97 1.66
CA LEU A 136 -10.49 13.97 2.51
C LEU A 136 -11.65 14.75 1.90
N ALA A 137 -11.34 15.84 1.20
CA ALA A 137 -12.38 16.66 0.54
C ALA A 137 -12.88 16.05 -0.79
N ASN A 138 -12.16 15.08 -1.38
CA ASN A 138 -12.43 14.58 -2.72
C ASN A 138 -12.62 13.05 -2.79
N THR A 139 -12.68 12.35 -1.64
CA THR A 139 -12.99 10.92 -1.56
C THR A 139 -14.16 10.65 -0.64
N VAL A 140 -14.75 9.46 -0.74
CA VAL A 140 -15.75 8.97 0.22
C VAL A 140 -15.13 8.32 1.46
N LEU A 141 -13.80 8.31 1.56
CA LEU A 141 -13.11 7.75 2.73
C LEU A 141 -13.30 8.65 3.95
N GLY A 142 -13.66 8.05 5.07
CA GLY A 142 -13.68 8.75 6.34
C GLY A 142 -12.28 9.16 6.81
N ALA A 143 -12.19 10.18 7.65
CA ALA A 143 -10.93 10.72 8.17
C ALA A 143 -10.06 9.68 8.90
N SER A 144 -10.65 8.65 9.48
CA SER A 144 -9.93 7.54 10.13
C SER A 144 -9.16 6.64 9.16
N ARG A 145 -9.41 6.76 7.85
CA ARG A 145 -8.79 5.94 6.81
C ARG A 145 -7.74 6.69 5.98
N ILE A 146 -7.52 7.96 6.24
CA ILE A 146 -6.48 8.75 5.58
C ILE A 146 -5.61 9.42 6.64
N ALA A 147 -4.36 8.98 6.77
CA ALA A 147 -3.39 9.57 7.67
C ALA A 147 -2.28 10.30 6.89
N ALA A 148 -1.56 11.20 7.57
CA ALA A 148 -0.40 11.88 7.02
C ALA A 148 0.74 11.87 8.04
N VAL A 149 1.98 11.75 7.56
CA VAL A 149 3.19 11.79 8.38
C VAL A 149 4.32 12.46 7.61
N GLY A 150 5.10 13.29 8.32
CA GLY A 150 6.34 13.85 7.79
C GLY A 150 7.55 13.07 8.30
N PHE A 151 8.47 12.73 7.43
CA PHE A 151 9.73 12.07 7.75
C PHE A 151 10.95 12.99 7.61
N GLY A 152 10.74 14.25 7.17
CA GLY A 152 11.87 15.13 6.87
C GLY A 152 12.86 14.43 5.94
N GLU A 153 14.14 14.51 6.28
CA GLU A 153 15.25 13.91 5.54
C GLU A 153 15.63 12.50 6.00
N SER A 154 14.94 11.93 7.01
CA SER A 154 15.33 10.68 7.67
C SER A 154 15.22 9.42 6.81
N ARG A 155 14.51 9.50 5.66
CA ARG A 155 14.30 8.35 4.75
C ARG A 155 14.70 8.70 3.30
N PRO A 156 15.99 8.92 3.02
CA PRO A 156 16.45 9.22 1.68
C PRO A 156 16.36 7.97 0.77
N ILE A 157 16.02 8.19 -0.50
CA ILE A 157 16.04 7.16 -1.56
C ILE A 157 17.16 7.38 -2.57
N ALA A 158 17.87 8.51 -2.47
CA ALA A 158 18.97 8.86 -3.34
C ALA A 158 20.03 9.68 -2.58
N ASN A 159 21.22 9.83 -3.18
CA ASN A 159 22.33 10.57 -2.58
C ASN A 159 22.00 12.07 -2.46
N ASN A 160 22.01 12.60 -1.25
CA ASN A 160 21.77 14.03 -0.97
C ASN A 160 22.91 14.98 -1.41
N GLU A 161 24.10 14.46 -1.73
CA GLU A 161 25.22 15.28 -2.21
C GLU A 161 24.97 15.80 -3.62
N THR A 162 24.17 15.10 -4.43
CA THR A 162 23.86 15.50 -5.79
C THR A 162 22.53 16.26 -5.88
N ALA A 163 22.44 17.24 -6.77
CA ALA A 163 21.19 17.98 -7.01
C ALA A 163 20.06 17.05 -7.50
N GLN A 164 20.40 16.06 -8.32
CA GLN A 164 19.47 15.06 -8.82
C GLN A 164 18.93 14.20 -7.67
N GLY A 165 19.80 13.68 -6.80
CA GLY A 165 19.41 12.87 -5.68
C GLY A 165 18.56 13.64 -4.67
N ARG A 166 18.89 14.89 -4.37
CA ARG A 166 18.02 15.78 -3.57
C ARG A 166 16.64 15.94 -4.19
N GLY A 167 16.57 16.08 -5.53
CA GLY A 167 15.29 16.13 -6.24
C GLY A 167 14.42 14.92 -6.01
N LEU A 168 15.01 13.72 -6.00
CA LEU A 168 14.32 12.44 -5.72
C LEU A 168 13.90 12.31 -4.25
N ASN A 169 14.68 12.87 -3.33
CA ASN A 169 14.37 12.82 -1.90
C ASN A 169 13.20 13.75 -1.52
N ARG A 170 13.03 14.90 -2.20
CA ARG A 170 11.85 15.79 -2.06
C ARG A 170 10.64 15.17 -2.72
N ARG A 171 9.92 14.30 -2.03
CA ARG A 171 8.81 13.53 -2.59
C ARG A 171 7.65 13.39 -1.64
N ILE A 172 6.52 12.99 -2.20
CA ILE A 172 5.36 12.47 -1.48
C ILE A 172 5.16 11.03 -1.92
N ASP A 173 5.05 10.13 -0.97
CA ASP A 173 4.66 8.73 -1.15
C ASP A 173 3.24 8.55 -0.57
N VAL A 174 2.32 7.98 -1.35
CA VAL A 174 0.99 7.58 -0.86
C VAL A 174 1.01 6.07 -0.71
N VAL A 175 0.93 5.62 0.53
CA VAL A 175 0.99 4.19 0.89
C VAL A 175 -0.42 3.66 1.04
N VAL A 176 -0.77 2.67 0.23
CA VAL A 176 -2.01 1.91 0.35
C VAL A 176 -1.77 0.79 1.35
N VAL A 177 -2.45 0.87 2.49
CA VAL A 177 -2.37 -0.11 3.58
C VAL A 177 -3.62 -0.98 3.52
N PRO A 178 -3.52 -2.27 3.15
CA PRO A 178 -4.65 -3.17 3.16
C PRO A 178 -5.28 -3.25 4.55
N SER A 179 -6.59 -3.48 4.61
CA SER A 179 -7.23 -3.87 5.88
C SER A 179 -6.76 -5.26 6.26
N ASP A 180 -6.27 -5.42 7.49
CA ASP A 180 -6.10 -6.75 8.08
C ASP A 180 -7.48 -7.40 8.19
N ARG A 181 -7.77 -8.39 7.34
CA ARG A 181 -8.91 -9.29 7.48
C ARG A 181 -8.43 -10.60 8.03
#